data_5aae872e23e87c258b6e8078df54114f
#
_entry.id   5aae872e23e87c258b6e8078df54114f
#
_cell.length_a   1.000
_cell.length_b   1.000
_cell.length_c   1.000
_cell.angle_alpha   90.00
_cell.angle_beta   90.00
_cell.angle_gamma   90.00
#
_symmetry.space_group_name_H-M   'P 1'
#
loop_
_entity.id
_entity.type
_entity.pdbx_description
1 polymer ?
#
loop_
_entity_poly.entity_id
_entity_poly.type
_entity_poly.pdbx_seq_one_letter_code
_entity_poly.pdbx_strand_id
1 'polypeptide(L)'
;MKNQLLNEADNIMQERAKVYGDYRNNLQRAAAIASMINGKHFTSYDVATILMSLKFARIHEQKNHHDSWIDGINYMVMAENLSKDNIENEVIELALKRTANDIASSISS
;
A
#
# COMPACT_ATOMS: atom_id res chain seq x y z
N MET A 1 -20.48 19.28 -8.02
CA MET A 1 -21.20 18.72 -6.84
C MET A 1 -20.23 17.88 -6.03
N LYS A 2 -20.13 18.20 -4.74
CA LYS A 2 -19.25 17.45 -3.83
C LYS A 2 -19.96 16.18 -3.36
N ASN A 3 -19.29 15.05 -3.46
CA ASN A 3 -19.80 13.80 -2.95
C ASN A 3 -19.51 13.69 -1.43
N GLN A 4 -20.55 13.45 -0.66
CA GLN A 4 -20.44 13.39 0.80
C GLN A 4 -19.52 12.27 1.28
N LEU A 5 -19.64 11.09 0.69
CA LEU A 5 -18.81 9.94 1.07
C LEU A 5 -17.32 10.19 0.81
N LEU A 6 -16.99 10.72 -0.36
CA LEU A 6 -15.60 11.06 -0.71
C LEU A 6 -15.06 12.15 0.21
N ASN A 7 -15.88 13.13 0.55
CA ASN A 7 -15.50 14.21 1.44
C ASN A 7 -15.22 13.69 2.86
N GLU A 8 -16.07 12.81 3.37
CA GLU A 8 -15.87 12.18 4.68
C GLU A 8 -14.60 11.31 4.70
N ALA A 9 -14.37 10.54 3.66
CA ALA A 9 -13.17 9.70 3.54
C ALA A 9 -11.90 10.55 3.57
N ASP A 10 -11.88 11.64 2.82
CA ASP A 10 -10.75 12.57 2.80
C ASP A 10 -10.49 13.20 4.18
N ASN A 11 -11.54 13.65 4.84
CA ASN A 11 -11.43 14.25 6.18
C ASN A 11 -10.87 13.26 7.20
N ILE A 12 -11.34 12.01 7.17
CA ILE A 12 -10.86 10.98 8.08
C ILE A 12 -9.42 10.62 7.79
N MET A 13 -9.03 10.54 6.53
CA MET A 13 -7.62 10.29 6.17
C MET A 13 -6.71 11.39 6.70
N GLN A 14 -7.11 12.65 6.58
CA GLN A 14 -6.34 13.78 7.11
C GLN A 14 -6.23 13.75 8.64
N GLU A 15 -7.32 13.45 9.33
CA GLU A 15 -7.32 13.33 10.79
C GLU A 15 -6.41 12.21 11.27
N ARG A 16 -6.47 11.04 10.65
CA ARG A 16 -5.62 9.90 11.00
C ARG A 16 -4.14 10.19 10.75
N ALA A 17 -3.82 10.93 9.68
CA ALA A 17 -2.44 11.34 9.40
C ALA A 17 -1.86 12.20 10.54
N LYS A 18 -2.66 13.04 11.16
CA LYS A 18 -2.23 13.86 12.31
C LYS A 18 -1.92 13.01 13.55
N VAL A 19 -2.64 11.92 13.75
CA VAL A 19 -2.51 11.05 14.94
C VAL A 19 -1.46 9.97 14.72
N TYR A 20 -1.50 9.29 13.57
CA TYR A 20 -0.69 8.09 13.29
C TYR A 20 0.50 8.35 12.37
N GLY A 21 0.60 9.55 11.81
CA GLY A 21 1.65 9.90 10.86
C GLY A 21 1.38 9.37 9.45
N ASP A 22 2.44 9.25 8.67
CA ASP A 22 2.36 8.83 7.28
C ASP A 22 2.00 7.33 7.17
N TYR A 23 0.92 7.03 6.47
CA TYR A 23 0.47 5.65 6.26
C TYR A 23 1.53 4.80 5.53
N ARG A 24 2.38 5.42 4.69
CA ARG A 24 3.44 4.70 3.98
C ARG A 24 4.38 3.99 4.94
N ASN A 25 4.80 4.66 5.99
CA ASN A 25 5.68 4.08 7.00
C ASN A 25 5.01 2.92 7.74
N ASN A 26 3.75 3.09 8.10
CA ASN A 26 3.00 2.05 8.81
C ASN A 26 2.79 0.81 7.93
N LEU A 27 2.45 1.01 6.66
CA LEU A 27 2.24 -0.10 5.73
C LEU A 27 3.57 -0.79 5.36
N GLN A 28 4.67 -0.07 5.31
CA GLN A 28 6.01 -0.68 5.13
C GLN A 28 6.37 -1.57 6.30
N ARG A 29 6.12 -1.14 7.53
CA ARG A 29 6.33 -1.96 8.73
C ARG A 29 5.44 -3.21 8.71
N ALA A 30 4.17 -3.03 8.39
CA ALA A 30 3.23 -4.15 8.27
C ALA A 30 3.67 -5.14 7.20
N ALA A 31 4.15 -4.65 6.06
CA ALA A 31 4.66 -5.49 4.98
C ALA A 31 5.89 -6.29 5.41
N ALA A 32 6.81 -5.67 6.14
CA ALA A 32 8.00 -6.35 6.67
C ALA A 32 7.60 -7.47 7.65
N ILE A 33 6.68 -7.19 8.55
CA ILE A 33 6.18 -8.17 9.52
C ILE A 33 5.45 -9.31 8.80
N ALA A 34 4.57 -9.00 7.85
CA ALA A 34 3.85 -9.99 7.06
C ALA A 34 4.79 -10.88 6.27
N SER A 35 5.86 -10.31 5.70
CA SER A 35 6.88 -11.05 4.98
C SER A 35 7.58 -12.06 5.87
N MET A 36 7.92 -11.66 7.10
CA MET A 36 8.57 -12.55 8.08
C MET A 36 7.63 -13.68 8.50
N ILE A 37 6.37 -13.37 8.81
CA ILE A 37 5.39 -14.36 9.27
C ILE A 37 5.10 -15.41 8.19
N ASN A 38 4.97 -14.96 6.94
CA ASN A 38 4.49 -15.81 5.84
C ASN A 38 5.62 -16.43 5.01
N GLY A 39 6.87 -16.03 5.22
CA GLY A 39 8.00 -16.51 4.43
C GLY A 39 7.95 -16.10 2.96
N LYS A 40 7.23 -15.04 2.64
CA LYS A 40 7.08 -14.49 1.29
C LYS A 40 7.25 -12.99 1.34
N HIS A 41 7.72 -12.41 0.24
CA HIS A 41 7.85 -10.96 0.14
C HIS A 41 6.50 -10.28 -0.09
N PHE A 42 6.08 -9.46 0.88
CA PHE A 42 4.93 -8.58 0.77
C PHE A 42 5.40 -7.13 0.67
N THR A 43 4.82 -6.37 -0.25
CA THR A 43 5.05 -4.93 -0.37
C THR A 43 3.99 -4.16 0.42
N SER A 44 4.22 -2.87 0.65
CA SER A 44 3.20 -2.01 1.25
C SER A 44 1.94 -1.94 0.37
N TYR A 45 2.09 -1.99 -0.96
CA TYR A 45 0.97 -2.10 -1.88
C TYR A 45 0.15 -3.37 -1.62
N ASP A 46 0.81 -4.51 -1.44
CA ASP A 46 0.13 -5.78 -1.13
C ASP A 46 -0.71 -5.64 0.15
N VAL A 47 -0.14 -5.03 1.19
CA VAL A 47 -0.86 -4.81 2.46
C VAL A 47 -2.08 -3.92 2.24
N ALA A 48 -1.94 -2.83 1.50
CA ALA A 48 -3.06 -1.93 1.21
C ALA A 48 -4.19 -2.64 0.48
N THR A 49 -3.87 -3.48 -0.51
CA THR A 49 -4.89 -4.23 -1.27
C THR A 49 -5.56 -5.31 -0.43
N ILE A 50 -4.84 -5.95 0.47
CA ILE A 50 -5.41 -6.92 1.43
C ILE A 50 -6.41 -6.21 2.35
N LEU A 51 -6.04 -5.05 2.91
CA LEU A 51 -6.92 -4.27 3.77
C LEU A 51 -8.16 -3.76 3.02
N MET A 52 -7.97 -3.33 1.78
CA MET A 52 -9.08 -2.94 0.90
C MET A 52 -10.04 -4.12 0.68
N SER A 53 -9.50 -5.30 0.41
CA SER A 53 -10.28 -6.51 0.21
C SER A 53 -11.10 -6.87 1.44
N LEU A 54 -10.53 -6.70 2.64
CA LEU A 54 -11.24 -6.92 3.90
C LEU A 54 -12.44 -5.99 4.03
N LYS A 55 -12.28 -4.72 3.67
CA LYS A 55 -13.38 -3.75 3.73
C LYS A 55 -14.47 -4.05 2.70
N PHE A 56 -14.10 -4.47 1.51
CA PHE A 56 -15.05 -4.88 0.48
C PHE A 56 -15.83 -6.13 0.91
N ALA A 57 -15.17 -7.09 1.56
CA ALA A 57 -15.85 -8.27 2.12
C ALA A 57 -16.88 -7.87 3.17
N ARG A 58 -16.56 -6.91 4.03
CA ARG A 58 -17.52 -6.38 5.02
C ARG A 58 -18.70 -5.68 4.38
N ILE A 59 -18.46 -4.91 3.33
CA ILE A 59 -19.53 -4.24 2.57
C ILE A 59 -20.46 -5.28 1.93
N HIS A 60 -19.91 -6.35 1.40
CA HIS A 60 -20.70 -7.44 0.82
C HIS A 60 -21.61 -8.08 1.88
N GLU A 61 -21.08 -8.32 3.06
CA GLU A 61 -21.82 -8.91 4.18
C GLU A 61 -22.86 -7.93 4.76
N GLN A 62 -22.50 -6.65 4.88
CA GLN A 62 -23.33 -5.62 5.49
C GLN A 62 -23.22 -4.31 4.71
N LYS A 63 -24.10 -4.13 3.71
CA LYS A 63 -24.06 -3.01 2.76
C LYS A 63 -24.22 -1.63 3.39
N ASN A 64 -24.87 -1.55 4.56
CA ASN A 64 -25.09 -0.29 5.28
C ASN A 64 -24.02 0.04 6.32
N HIS A 65 -22.91 -0.70 6.35
CA HIS A 65 -21.81 -0.42 7.27
C HIS A 65 -20.97 0.73 6.73
N HIS A 66 -21.36 1.95 7.08
CA HIS A 66 -20.83 3.19 6.52
C HIS A 66 -19.32 3.31 6.64
N ASP A 67 -18.76 2.96 7.81
CA ASP A 67 -17.31 3.03 8.04
C ASP A 67 -16.51 2.16 7.09
N SER A 68 -17.04 1.02 6.66
CA SER A 68 -16.36 0.15 5.70
C SER A 68 -16.27 0.78 4.30
N TRP A 69 -17.27 1.56 3.89
CA TRP A 69 -17.19 2.32 2.65
C TRP A 69 -16.08 3.38 2.72
N ILE A 70 -16.02 4.12 3.81
CA ILE A 70 -14.98 5.14 4.05
C ILE A 70 -13.60 4.50 4.04
N ASP A 71 -13.41 3.44 4.82
CA ASP A 71 -12.11 2.75 4.93
C ASP A 71 -11.70 2.13 3.61
N GLY A 72 -12.64 1.53 2.88
CA GLY A 72 -12.39 0.94 1.56
C GLY A 72 -11.89 1.96 0.56
N ILE A 73 -12.51 3.14 0.52
CA ILE A 73 -12.07 4.25 -0.33
C ILE A 73 -10.65 4.67 0.03
N ASN A 74 -10.36 4.83 1.32
CA ASN A 74 -9.06 5.29 1.78
C ASN A 74 -7.96 4.27 1.49
N TYR A 75 -8.22 2.98 1.65
CA TYR A 75 -7.25 1.93 1.26
C TYR A 75 -7.05 1.90 -0.26
N MET A 76 -8.10 2.17 -1.04
CA MET A 76 -7.98 2.27 -2.49
C MET A 76 -7.05 3.42 -2.89
N VAL A 77 -7.21 4.59 -2.28
CA VAL A 77 -6.35 5.75 -2.51
C VAL A 77 -4.90 5.44 -2.13
N MET A 78 -4.69 4.82 -0.97
CA MET A 78 -3.36 4.40 -0.52
C MET A 78 -2.73 3.42 -1.51
N ALA A 79 -3.48 2.42 -1.96
CA ALA A 79 -2.99 1.44 -2.92
C ALA A 79 -2.61 2.09 -4.26
N GLU A 80 -3.41 3.02 -4.74
CA GLU A 80 -3.11 3.75 -5.98
C GLU A 80 -1.80 4.54 -5.84
N ASN A 81 -1.62 5.24 -4.73
CA ASN A 81 -0.38 5.97 -4.47
C ASN A 81 0.83 5.03 -4.37
N LEU A 82 0.67 3.93 -3.62
CA LEU A 82 1.74 2.95 -3.44
C LEU A 82 2.09 2.19 -4.72
N SER A 83 1.14 2.02 -5.63
CA SER A 83 1.40 1.39 -6.92
C SER A 83 2.42 2.17 -7.74
N LYS A 84 2.39 3.49 -7.65
CA LYS A 84 3.38 4.36 -8.29
C LYS A 84 4.75 4.25 -7.64
N ASP A 85 4.79 4.22 -6.31
CA ASP A 85 6.02 4.07 -5.53
C ASP A 85 6.68 2.71 -5.83
N ASN A 86 5.90 1.63 -5.91
CA ASN A 86 6.39 0.29 -6.22
C ASN A 86 7.02 0.21 -7.62
N ILE A 87 6.42 0.84 -8.61
CA ILE A 87 6.98 0.89 -9.96
C ILE A 87 8.36 1.56 -9.95
N GLU A 88 8.49 2.68 -9.25
CA GLU A 88 9.78 3.38 -9.11
C GLU A 88 10.82 2.49 -8.43
N ASN A 89 10.44 1.81 -7.35
CA ASN A 89 11.32 0.89 -6.62
C ASN A 89 11.75 -0.29 -7.49
N GLU A 90 10.86 -0.87 -8.26
CA GLU A 90 11.17 -1.96 -9.20
C GLU A 90 12.17 -1.53 -10.25
N VAL A 91 12.03 -0.34 -10.81
CA VAL A 91 12.97 0.21 -11.77
C VAL A 91 14.35 0.39 -11.14
N ILE A 92 14.42 0.91 -9.92
CA ILE A 92 15.67 1.07 -9.16
C ILE A 92 16.31 -0.28 -8.90
N GLU A 93 15.54 -1.27 -8.43
CA GLU A 93 16.06 -2.63 -8.19
C GLU A 93 16.63 -3.27 -9.45
N LEU A 94 15.95 -3.14 -10.59
CA LEU A 94 16.43 -3.66 -11.88
C LEU A 94 17.73 -2.97 -12.31
N ALA A 95 17.82 -1.67 -12.12
CA ALA A 95 19.02 -0.91 -12.42
C ALA A 95 20.21 -1.36 -11.55
N LEU A 96 19.97 -1.57 -10.25
CA LEU A 96 20.98 -2.04 -9.31
C LEU A 96 21.45 -3.46 -9.66
N LYS A 97 20.53 -4.36 -10.01
CA LYS A 97 20.87 -5.73 -10.44
C LYS A 97 21.71 -5.73 -11.70
N ARG A 98 21.36 -4.89 -12.66
CA ARG A 98 22.11 -4.75 -13.93
C ARG A 98 23.53 -4.28 -13.66
N THR A 99 23.69 -3.26 -12.83
CA THR A 99 25.00 -2.74 -12.43
C THR A 99 25.85 -3.80 -11.73
N ALA A 100 25.24 -4.55 -10.79
CA ALA A 100 25.94 -5.63 -10.09
C ALA A 100 26.39 -6.73 -11.05
N ASN A 101 25.55 -7.10 -12.02
CA ASN A 101 25.90 -8.10 -13.03
C ASN A 101 27.04 -7.61 -13.93
N ASP A 102 27.02 -6.35 -14.32
CA ASP A 102 28.08 -5.74 -15.13
C ASP A 102 29.42 -5.76 -14.39
N ILE A 103 29.42 -5.43 -13.09
CA ILE A 103 30.61 -5.48 -12.23
C ILE A 103 31.09 -6.92 -12.11
N ALA A 104 30.22 -7.88 -11.87
CA ALA A 104 30.59 -9.29 -11.74
C ALA A 104 31.18 -9.83 -13.04
N SER A 105 30.63 -9.49 -14.20
CA SER A 105 31.14 -9.86 -15.50
C SER A 105 32.52 -9.27 -15.75
N SER A 106 32.73 -8.02 -15.33
CA SER A 106 34.03 -7.33 -15.45
C SER A 106 35.10 -7.99 -14.60
N ILE A 107 34.77 -8.48 -13.41
CA ILE A 107 35.70 -9.15 -12.49
C ILE A 107 36.06 -10.55 -13.00
N SER A 108 35.07 -11.27 -13.55
CA SER A 108 35.27 -12.67 -14.00
C SER A 108 35.95 -12.82 -15.35
N SER A 109 36.10 -11.73 -16.08
CA SER A 109 36.83 -11.71 -17.33
C SER A 109 38.30 -11.28 -17.09
#